data_f87cd06696fba3b439f4d239c3febe39
#
_entry.id   f87cd06696fba3b439f4d239c3febe39
#
_cell.length_a   1.000
_cell.length_b   1.000
_cell.length_c   1.000
_cell.angle_alpha   90.00
_cell.angle_beta   90.00
_cell.angle_gamma   90.00
#
_symmetry.space_group_name_H-M   'P 1'
#
loop_
_entity.id
_entity.type
_entity.pdbx_description
1 polymer ?
#
loop_
_entity_poly.entity_id
_entity_poly.type
_entity_poly.pdbx_seq_one_letter_code
_entity_poly.pdbx_strand_id
1 'polypeptide(L)'
;MAELKDGVALIDAPNYVNNQAAEVIAGECAELINAGTIKLVLNLSEAKLVNSVGIAIIIEIIEKAIEKGGSFGFCNVSPTIEKTFKIMGLT
;
A
#
# COMPACT_ATOMS: atom_id res chain seq x y z
N MET A 1 9.13 6.09 -0.47
CA MET A 1 10.06 6.01 0.65
C MET A 1 9.32 5.65 1.93
N ALA A 2 9.88 4.75 2.74
CA ALA A 2 9.20 4.27 3.94
C ALA A 2 9.74 4.94 5.20
N GLU A 3 8.85 5.24 6.12
CA GLU A 3 9.18 5.77 7.44
C GLU A 3 8.72 4.79 8.49
N LEU A 4 9.57 4.53 9.49
CA LEU A 4 9.21 3.66 10.61
C LEU A 4 8.89 4.52 11.83
N LYS A 5 7.72 4.27 12.43
CA LYS A 5 7.32 4.96 13.65
C LYS A 5 6.51 3.99 14.51
N ASP A 6 7.01 3.73 15.74
CA ASP A 6 6.34 2.85 16.71
C ASP A 6 6.04 1.45 16.15
N GLY A 7 6.95 0.91 15.34
CA GLY A 7 6.79 -0.40 14.74
C GLY A 7 5.89 -0.44 13.53
N VAL A 8 5.41 0.72 13.08
CA VAL A 8 4.57 0.84 11.89
C VAL A 8 5.37 1.49 10.77
N ALA A 9 5.36 0.88 9.60
CA ALA A 9 6.00 1.46 8.42
C ALA A 9 4.99 2.29 7.63
N LEU A 10 5.30 3.56 7.44
CA LEU A 10 4.49 4.46 6.62
C LEU A 10 5.15 4.61 5.26
N ILE A 11 4.45 4.24 4.21
CA ILE A 11 4.95 4.27 2.85
C ILE A 11 4.15 5.29 2.06
N ASP A 12 4.85 6.26 1.43
CA ASP A 12 4.18 7.29 0.65
C ASP A 12 3.98 6.82 -0.79
N ALA A 13 2.74 6.89 -1.25
CA ALA A 13 2.42 6.59 -2.63
C ALA A 13 2.68 7.81 -3.51
N PRO A 14 3.13 7.61 -4.77
CA PRO A 14 3.32 8.72 -5.70
C PRO A 14 1.98 9.23 -6.24
N ASN A 15 2.04 10.29 -7.02
CA ASN A 15 0.86 10.92 -7.64
C ASN A 15 0.06 9.92 -8.48
N TYR A 16 0.73 9.10 -9.28
CA TYR A 16 0.08 8.07 -10.09
C TYR A 16 0.62 6.70 -9.70
N VAL A 17 -0.26 5.87 -9.15
CA VAL A 17 0.09 4.51 -8.78
C VAL A 17 -0.22 3.58 -9.96
N ASN A 18 0.72 3.48 -10.88
CA ASN A 18 0.65 2.54 -12.00
C ASN A 18 1.38 1.24 -11.61
N ASN A 19 1.56 0.34 -12.56
CA ASN A 19 2.24 -0.92 -12.29
C ASN A 19 3.68 -0.73 -11.79
N GLN A 20 4.42 0.20 -12.37
CA GLN A 20 5.80 0.46 -11.95
C GLN A 20 5.87 1.00 -10.52
N ALA A 21 5.03 1.98 -10.21
CA ALA A 21 4.96 2.54 -8.87
C ALA A 21 4.54 1.49 -7.83
N ALA A 22 3.55 0.68 -8.18
CA ALA A 22 3.08 -0.38 -7.29
C ALA A 22 4.15 -1.44 -7.06
N GLU A 23 4.96 -1.77 -8.07
CA GLU A 23 6.07 -2.70 -7.91
C GLU A 23 7.15 -2.16 -6.97
N VAL A 24 7.43 -0.85 -7.04
CA VAL A 24 8.36 -0.22 -6.10
C VAL A 24 7.82 -0.31 -4.69
N ILE A 25 6.54 -0.01 -4.51
CA ILE A 25 5.88 -0.12 -3.19
C ILE A 25 5.93 -1.57 -2.70
N ALA A 26 5.66 -2.52 -3.58
CA ALA A 26 5.71 -3.95 -3.24
C ALA A 26 7.10 -4.36 -2.79
N GLY A 27 8.14 -3.89 -3.47
CA GLY A 27 9.52 -4.16 -3.10
C GLY A 27 9.87 -3.64 -1.71
N GLU A 28 9.47 -2.40 -1.41
CA GLU A 28 9.68 -1.81 -0.09
C GLU A 28 8.93 -2.60 0.99
N CYS A 29 7.70 -2.96 0.73
CA CYS A 29 6.90 -3.74 1.68
C CYS A 29 7.50 -5.12 1.92
N ALA A 30 7.97 -5.78 0.87
CA ALA A 30 8.60 -7.10 1.00
C ALA A 30 9.85 -7.02 1.87
N GLU A 31 10.68 -6.00 1.68
CA GLU A 31 11.88 -5.81 2.50
C GLU A 31 11.52 -5.57 3.96
N LEU A 32 10.49 -4.75 4.21
CA LEU A 32 10.03 -4.46 5.57
C LEU A 32 9.50 -5.72 6.25
N ILE A 33 8.70 -6.49 5.55
CA ILE A 33 8.15 -7.75 6.07
C ILE A 33 9.27 -8.73 6.40
N ASN A 34 10.25 -8.85 5.51
CA ASN A 34 11.40 -9.74 5.73
C ASN A 34 12.26 -9.29 6.91
N ALA A 35 12.26 -7.99 7.19
CA ALA A 35 12.99 -7.44 8.34
C ALA A 35 12.19 -7.54 9.65
N GLY A 36 10.97 -8.08 9.60
CA GLY A 36 10.13 -8.23 10.78
C GLY A 36 9.11 -7.13 11.00
N THR A 37 9.05 -6.15 10.10
CA THR A 37 8.06 -5.06 10.18
C THR A 37 6.81 -5.50 9.42
N ILE A 38 5.79 -5.90 10.15
CA ILE A 38 4.57 -6.46 9.55
C ILE A 38 3.35 -5.55 9.65
N LYS A 39 3.50 -4.37 10.25
CA LYS A 39 2.44 -3.36 10.30
C LYS A 39 2.75 -2.28 9.28
N LEU A 40 1.97 -2.23 8.22
CA LEU A 40 2.23 -1.35 7.08
C LEU A 40 1.06 -0.41 6.84
N VAL A 41 1.36 0.85 6.53
CA VAL A 41 0.35 1.84 6.17
C VAL A 41 0.80 2.54 4.89
N LEU A 42 -0.08 2.58 3.91
CA LEU A 42 0.18 3.28 2.65
C LEU A 42 -0.49 4.65 2.71
N ASN A 43 0.33 5.69 2.62
CA ASN A 43 -0.15 7.07 2.62
C ASN A 43 -0.47 7.49 1.19
N LEU A 44 -1.73 7.83 0.96
CA LEU A 44 -2.24 8.20 -0.36
C LEU A 44 -2.51 9.70 -0.49
N SER A 45 -1.89 10.52 0.37
CA SER A 45 -2.13 11.96 0.34
C SER A 45 -1.79 12.60 -1.00
N GLU A 46 -0.79 12.10 -1.70
CA GLU A 46 -0.37 12.63 -3.01
C GLU A 46 -0.91 11.80 -4.17
N ALA A 47 -1.54 10.67 -3.91
CA ALA A 47 -2.05 9.80 -4.98
C ALA A 47 -3.33 10.36 -5.57
N LYS A 48 -3.33 10.61 -6.87
CA LYS A 48 -4.50 11.11 -7.60
C LYS A 48 -5.12 10.04 -8.47
N LEU A 49 -4.31 9.10 -8.95
CA LEU A 49 -4.76 8.02 -9.82
C LEU A 49 -4.12 6.70 -9.40
N VAL A 50 -4.91 5.64 -9.45
CA VAL A 50 -4.43 4.27 -9.21
C VAL A 50 -5.02 3.42 -10.34
N ASN A 51 -4.17 2.75 -11.13
CA ASN A 51 -4.70 1.88 -12.19
C ASN A 51 -5.00 0.47 -11.67
N SER A 52 -5.69 -0.32 -12.47
CA SER A 52 -6.13 -1.66 -12.06
C SER A 52 -4.96 -2.61 -11.78
N VAL A 53 -3.88 -2.48 -12.52
CA VAL A 53 -2.67 -3.30 -12.29
C VAL A 53 -2.02 -2.91 -10.97
N GLY A 54 -1.94 -1.61 -10.67
CA GLY A 54 -1.44 -1.12 -9.40
C GLY A 54 -2.24 -1.65 -8.23
N ILE A 55 -3.56 -1.65 -8.36
CA ILE A 55 -4.45 -2.18 -7.31
C ILE A 55 -4.21 -3.67 -7.09
N ALA A 56 -4.06 -4.45 -8.17
CA ALA A 56 -3.80 -5.89 -8.07
C ALA A 56 -2.51 -6.16 -7.30
N ILE A 57 -1.47 -5.38 -7.55
CA ILE A 57 -0.19 -5.51 -6.85
C ILE A 57 -0.36 -5.16 -5.37
N ILE A 58 -1.10 -4.10 -5.06
CA ILE A 58 -1.38 -3.71 -3.67
C ILE A 58 -2.13 -4.82 -2.93
N ILE A 59 -3.09 -5.46 -3.58
CA ILE A 59 -3.82 -6.59 -2.99
C ILE A 59 -2.85 -7.72 -2.62
N GLU A 60 -1.90 -8.02 -3.47
CA GLU A 60 -0.88 -9.04 -3.19
C GLU A 60 -0.05 -8.68 -1.96
N ILE A 61 0.30 -7.40 -1.80
CA ILE A 61 1.04 -6.92 -0.64
C ILE A 61 0.21 -7.13 0.63
N ILE A 62 -1.07 -6.78 0.57
CA ILE A 62 -1.99 -6.93 1.70
C ILE A 62 -2.07 -8.39 2.13
N GLU A 63 -2.21 -9.29 1.17
CA GLU A 63 -2.27 -10.73 1.44
C GLU A 63 -0.99 -11.23 2.10
N LYS A 64 0.16 -10.77 1.62
CA LYS A 64 1.44 -11.14 2.22
C LYS A 64 1.58 -10.66 3.66
N ALA A 65 1.18 -9.43 3.94
CA ALA A 65 1.24 -8.89 5.29
C ALA A 65 0.35 -9.70 6.24
N ILE A 66 -0.85 -10.03 5.80
CA ILE A 66 -1.80 -10.82 6.60
C ILE A 66 -1.26 -12.24 6.82
N GLU A 67 -0.67 -12.84 5.81
CA GLU A 67 -0.05 -14.18 5.89
C GLU A 67 1.02 -14.25 6.95
N LYS A 68 1.76 -13.17 7.13
CA LYS A 68 2.83 -13.08 8.14
C LYS A 68 2.33 -12.67 9.51
N GLY A 69 1.02 -12.56 9.68
CA GLY A 69 0.41 -12.16 10.95
C GLY A 69 0.38 -10.66 11.19
N GLY A 70 0.59 -9.87 10.14
CA GLY A 70 0.62 -8.43 10.22
C GLY A 70 -0.65 -7.76 9.75
N SER A 71 -0.54 -6.47 9.43
CA SER A 71 -1.67 -5.68 8.96
C SER A 71 -1.22 -4.71 7.88
N PHE A 72 -2.18 -4.28 7.07
CA PHE A 72 -1.95 -3.28 6.03
C PHE A 72 -3.14 -2.32 6.04
N GLY A 73 -2.87 -1.03 6.06
CA GLY A 73 -3.90 -0.02 6.06
C GLY A 73 -3.57 1.11 5.10
N PHE A 74 -4.54 2.00 4.94
CA PHE A 74 -4.40 3.18 4.10
C PHE A 74 -4.70 4.42 4.93
N CYS A 75 -4.05 5.53 4.62
CA CYS A 75 -4.39 6.82 5.22
C CYS A 75 -4.43 7.90 4.15
N ASN A 76 -5.13 8.99 4.44
CA ASN A 76 -5.27 10.13 3.54
C ASN A 76 -5.82 9.75 2.17
N VAL A 77 -6.82 8.87 2.17
CA VAL A 77 -7.46 8.40 0.95
C VAL A 77 -8.41 9.48 0.43
N SER A 78 -8.23 9.90 -0.82
CA SER A 78 -9.15 10.87 -1.43
C SER A 78 -10.48 10.19 -1.75
N PRO A 79 -11.59 10.97 -1.86
CA PRO A 79 -12.88 10.38 -2.23
C PRO A 79 -12.84 9.60 -3.55
N THR A 80 -12.07 10.07 -4.52
CA THR A 80 -11.92 9.40 -5.82
C THR A 80 -11.24 8.04 -5.66
N ILE A 81 -10.15 7.99 -4.91
CA ILE A 81 -9.40 6.75 -4.66
C ILE A 81 -10.24 5.79 -3.83
N GLU A 82 -10.93 6.30 -2.81
CA GLU A 82 -11.81 5.47 -1.98
C GLU A 82 -12.88 4.79 -2.81
N LYS A 83 -13.48 5.52 -3.74
CA LYS A 83 -14.49 4.99 -4.64
C LYS A 83 -13.91 3.87 -5.51
N THR A 84 -12.70 4.08 -6.03
CA THR A 84 -11.99 3.09 -6.82
C THR A 84 -11.74 1.82 -6.01
N PHE A 85 -11.30 1.97 -4.76
CA PHE A 85 -11.04 0.84 -3.88
C PHE A 85 -12.32 0.05 -3.59
N LYS A 86 -13.43 0.72 -3.40
CA LYS A 86 -14.72 0.04 -3.17
C LYS A 86 -15.15 -0.78 -4.39
N ILE A 87 -14.98 -0.22 -5.59
CA ILE A 87 -15.31 -0.92 -6.83
C ILE A 87 -14.44 -2.16 -7.00
N MET A 88 -13.17 -2.07 -6.63
CA MET A 88 -12.21 -3.17 -6.76
C MET A 88 -12.22 -4.14 -5.58
N GLY A 89 -13.06 -3.89 -4.57
CA GLY A 89 -13.22 -4.81 -3.45
C GLY A 89 -12.16 -4.71 -2.37
N LEU A 90 -11.43 -3.58 -2.28
CA LEU A 90 -10.40 -3.39 -1.26
C LEU A 90 -10.94 -2.94 0.10
N THR A 91 -12.11 -2.36 0.10
CA THR A 91 -12.74 -1.89 1.35
C THR A 91 -14.18 -2.32 1.42
#